data_3e3c6b1e6664cfab4a038e6eb309dda7
#
_entry.id   3e3c6b1e6664cfab4a038e6eb309dda7
#
_cell.length_a   1.000
_cell.length_b   1.000
_cell.length_c   1.000
_cell.angle_alpha   90.00
_cell.angle_beta   90.00
_cell.angle_gamma   90.00
#
_symmetry.space_group_name_H-M   'P 1'
#
loop_
_entity.id
_entity.type
_entity.pdbx_description
1 polymer ?
#
loop_
_entity_poly.entity_id
_entity_poly.type
_entity_poly.pdbx_seq_one_letter_code
_entity_poly.pdbx_strand_id
1 'polypeptide(L)'
;MAPAFRRHARGEAFRALTRQPENPQKAVRRWQMPWMYLRLFGILLLMATVCLACIWLDIGALPAPYIYAFFWCGSLFPLTLAMFLWELDPFVNISIFEMMGLALLSGVVCVLFGTPVDNSIISGYFAPVWGYVKDSVLMLGVLILVLVCTRKRMYGLGGLALGATIGAGYALFTMLMASIVDTPIVETPTGLARDFSGLTNAISASVPMLFGNHALWFAPVAGALGLRMSGEKINIRHFADVRVILLILLGFAENYLMNSAKSPFGWTFLNADLIALTRTDAIEVKHVIVLAIGMAALIRTIRLCVTQALTVGSGAVVGRKARTGRLIGISGTYANRVVTLFDGQELRVGRETGKHMLTLHGEGVSRVHCLLTLREGSIIVRDLGSSNGTWLNGKRLTSEQDTPISKGDVLAIGSPKERFEVQ
;
A
#
# COMPACT_ATOMS: atom_id res chain seq x y z
N MET A 1 7.35 15.93 -21.99
CA MET A 1 6.83 16.27 -20.65
C MET A 1 6.65 15.00 -19.86
N ALA A 2 7.15 14.95 -18.62
CA ALA A 2 6.92 13.82 -17.73
C ALA A 2 5.41 13.60 -17.55
N PRO A 3 4.92 12.35 -17.45
CA PRO A 3 3.49 12.05 -17.34
C PRO A 3 2.80 12.76 -16.18
N ALA A 4 3.54 13.08 -15.11
CA ALA A 4 3.03 13.83 -13.96
C ALA A 4 2.51 15.24 -14.28
N PHE A 5 3.00 15.85 -15.35
CA PHE A 5 2.66 17.23 -15.73
C PHE A 5 1.75 17.32 -16.96
N ARG A 6 1.19 16.18 -17.43
CA ARG A 6 0.16 16.22 -18.46
C ARG A 6 -1.07 17.00 -17.96
N ARG A 7 -1.55 17.94 -18.78
CA ARG A 7 -2.84 18.60 -18.52
C ARG A 7 -3.94 17.54 -18.61
N HIS A 8 -4.56 17.20 -17.50
CA HIS A 8 -5.78 16.41 -17.48
C HIS A 8 -6.98 17.28 -17.87
N ALA A 9 -7.97 16.68 -18.51
CA ALA A 9 -9.21 17.38 -18.82
C ALA A 9 -9.86 17.93 -17.54
N ARG A 10 -10.46 19.13 -17.61
CA ARG A 10 -11.18 19.72 -16.48
C ARG A 10 -12.22 18.73 -15.96
N GLY A 11 -12.13 18.37 -14.69
CA GLY A 11 -13.00 17.38 -14.04
C GLY A 11 -12.42 15.96 -13.89
N GLU A 12 -11.30 15.59 -14.54
CA GLU A 12 -10.66 14.29 -14.28
C GLU A 12 -10.04 14.22 -12.89
N ALA A 13 -9.38 15.31 -12.46
CA ALA A 13 -8.85 15.42 -11.11
C ALA A 13 -9.96 15.35 -10.07
N PHE A 14 -11.08 16.07 -10.29
CA PHE A 14 -12.23 16.04 -9.38
C PHE A 14 -12.86 14.63 -9.32
N ARG A 15 -13.02 13.97 -10.47
CA ARG A 15 -13.51 12.58 -10.52
C ARG A 15 -12.56 11.61 -9.84
N ALA A 16 -11.25 11.82 -9.94
CA ALA A 16 -10.27 11.01 -9.21
C ALA A 16 -10.37 11.21 -7.70
N LEU A 17 -10.62 12.45 -7.23
CA LEU A 17 -10.77 12.78 -5.82
C LEU A 17 -12.06 12.24 -5.20
N THR A 18 -13.14 12.17 -5.98
CA THR A 18 -14.49 11.76 -5.53
C THR A 18 -14.84 10.33 -5.95
N ARG A 19 -13.86 9.52 -6.34
CA ARG A 19 -14.09 8.14 -6.76
C ARG A 19 -14.93 7.38 -5.74
N GLN A 20 -15.93 6.66 -6.27
CA GLN A 20 -16.72 5.70 -5.48
C GLN A 20 -16.19 4.27 -5.70
N PRO A 21 -16.35 3.37 -4.72
CA PRO A 21 -15.93 1.99 -4.86
C PRO A 21 -16.67 1.33 -6.03
N GLU A 22 -15.90 0.88 -7.00
CA GLU A 22 -16.40 0.15 -8.17
C GLU A 22 -16.28 -1.37 -7.96
N ASN A 23 -16.95 -2.13 -8.83
CA ASN A 23 -16.71 -3.57 -8.91
C ASN A 23 -15.20 -3.82 -9.13
N PRO A 24 -14.55 -4.68 -8.31
CA PRO A 24 -13.11 -4.92 -8.35
C PRO A 24 -12.54 -5.19 -9.73
N GLN A 25 -13.26 -5.99 -10.55
CA GLN A 25 -12.82 -6.33 -11.90
C GLN A 25 -12.82 -5.12 -12.85
N LYS A 26 -13.82 -4.22 -12.71
CA LYS A 26 -13.89 -2.98 -13.49
C LYS A 26 -12.85 -1.97 -13.03
N ALA A 27 -12.60 -1.90 -11.72
CA ALA A 27 -11.64 -0.99 -11.12
C ALA A 27 -10.22 -1.26 -11.62
N VAL A 28 -9.75 -2.51 -11.58
CA VAL A 28 -8.41 -2.89 -12.06
C VAL A 28 -8.24 -2.64 -13.57
N ARG A 29 -9.30 -2.83 -14.38
CA ARG A 29 -9.23 -2.53 -15.82
C ARG A 29 -9.08 -1.05 -16.14
N ARG A 30 -9.53 -0.17 -15.25
CA ARG A 30 -9.50 1.29 -15.40
C ARG A 30 -8.40 1.94 -14.56
N TRP A 31 -7.53 1.15 -13.99
CA TRP A 31 -6.47 1.64 -13.12
C TRP A 31 -5.57 2.62 -13.87
N GLN A 32 -5.63 3.87 -13.48
CA GLN A 32 -4.81 4.96 -13.99
C GLN A 32 -4.31 5.77 -12.79
N MET A 33 -3.02 6.01 -12.75
CA MET A 33 -2.41 6.85 -11.73
C MET A 33 -2.37 8.31 -12.23
N PRO A 34 -3.12 9.25 -11.62
CA PRO A 34 -3.11 10.65 -12.01
C PRO A 34 -1.87 11.41 -11.56
N TRP A 35 -0.91 10.75 -10.90
CA TRP A 35 0.35 11.31 -10.40
C TRP A 35 0.14 12.49 -9.42
N MET A 36 -0.92 12.44 -8.65
CA MET A 36 -1.26 13.50 -7.68
C MET A 36 -0.25 13.57 -6.55
N TYR A 37 0.29 12.44 -6.13
CA TYR A 37 1.33 12.39 -5.12
C TYR A 37 2.58 13.19 -5.50
N LEU A 38 3.00 13.20 -6.78
CA LEU A 38 4.13 14.02 -7.25
C LEU A 38 3.80 15.52 -7.23
N ARG A 39 2.55 15.88 -7.51
CA ARG A 39 2.10 17.27 -7.41
C ARG A 39 2.05 17.73 -5.96
N LEU A 40 1.51 16.88 -5.08
CA LEU A 40 1.50 17.15 -3.64
C LEU A 40 2.93 17.29 -3.12
N PHE A 41 3.83 16.36 -3.46
CA PHE A 41 5.25 16.45 -3.11
C PHE A 41 5.87 17.77 -3.56
N GLY A 42 5.64 18.18 -4.81
CA GLY A 42 6.15 19.44 -5.34
C GLY A 42 5.62 20.68 -4.60
N ILE A 43 4.33 20.68 -4.23
CA ILE A 43 3.73 21.77 -3.46
C ILE A 43 4.33 21.82 -2.05
N LEU A 44 4.40 20.69 -1.35
CA LEU A 44 4.95 20.61 0.00
C LEU A 44 6.44 20.98 0.01
N LEU A 45 7.21 20.53 -0.97
CA LEU A 45 8.62 20.89 -1.13
C LEU A 45 8.79 22.39 -1.37
N LEU A 46 7.96 23.00 -2.23
CA LEU A 46 7.97 24.42 -2.47
C LEU A 46 7.67 25.21 -1.17
N MET A 47 6.63 24.81 -0.44
CA MET A 47 6.28 25.47 0.82
C MET A 47 7.40 25.36 1.86
N ALA A 48 7.99 24.16 2.00
CA ALA A 48 9.13 23.97 2.88
C ALA A 48 10.33 24.84 2.47
N THR A 49 10.65 24.87 1.17
CA THR A 49 11.77 25.67 0.63
C THR A 49 11.54 27.17 0.85
N VAL A 50 10.32 27.67 0.63
CA VAL A 50 9.97 29.09 0.88
C VAL A 50 10.13 29.43 2.36
N CYS A 51 9.65 28.59 3.27
CA CYS A 51 9.81 28.83 4.72
C CYS A 51 11.29 28.82 5.13
N LEU A 52 12.10 27.88 4.61
CA LEU A 52 13.53 27.84 4.88
C LEU A 52 14.25 29.06 4.30
N ALA A 53 13.85 29.54 3.13
CA ALA A 53 14.39 30.77 2.54
C ALA A 53 14.04 32.01 3.37
N CYS A 54 12.81 32.12 3.90
CA CYS A 54 12.41 33.18 4.81
C CYS A 54 13.27 33.18 6.08
N ILE A 55 13.56 32.02 6.66
CA ILE A 55 14.45 31.87 7.81
C ILE A 55 15.86 32.35 7.45
N TRP A 56 16.40 31.92 6.32
CA TRP A 56 17.76 32.24 5.88
C TRP A 56 17.92 33.74 5.57
N LEU A 57 16.88 34.39 5.03
CA LEU A 57 16.88 35.81 4.69
C LEU A 57 16.41 36.70 5.85
N ASP A 58 16.11 36.12 6.99
CA ASP A 58 15.57 36.82 8.18
C ASP A 58 14.29 37.64 7.89
N ILE A 59 13.44 37.08 7.00
CA ILE A 59 12.19 37.71 6.59
C ILE A 59 11.05 37.21 7.50
N GLY A 60 10.40 38.16 8.16
CA GLY A 60 9.21 37.93 8.99
C GLY A 60 9.48 37.97 10.48
N ALA A 61 8.41 38.28 11.24
CA ALA A 61 8.49 38.27 12.69
C ALA A 61 8.58 36.80 13.18
N LEU A 62 9.68 36.48 13.83
CA LEU A 62 9.78 35.19 14.56
C LEU A 62 8.59 35.06 15.52
N PRO A 63 7.91 33.91 15.59
CA PRO A 63 8.36 32.54 15.36
C PRO A 63 7.77 31.84 14.14
N ALA A 64 6.88 32.49 13.43
CA ALA A 64 6.04 31.86 12.43
C ALA A 64 6.84 31.09 11.35
N PRO A 65 7.93 31.62 10.75
CA PRO A 65 8.65 30.90 9.71
C PRO A 65 9.20 29.54 10.16
N TYR A 66 9.67 29.45 11.43
CA TYR A 66 10.22 28.20 11.98
C TYR A 66 9.15 27.14 12.19
N ILE A 67 7.98 27.52 12.78
CA ILE A 67 6.86 26.59 12.98
C ILE A 67 6.36 26.07 11.63
N TYR A 68 6.24 26.97 10.64
CA TYR A 68 5.80 26.57 9.30
C TYR A 68 6.83 25.70 8.59
N ALA A 69 8.12 26.00 8.70
CA ALA A 69 9.18 25.17 8.12
C ALA A 69 9.14 23.77 8.73
N PHE A 70 9.03 23.65 10.04
CA PHE A 70 8.91 22.39 10.75
C PHE A 70 7.69 21.59 10.28
N PHE A 71 6.54 22.22 10.19
CA PHE A 71 5.31 21.60 9.74
C PHE A 71 5.41 21.11 8.27
N TRP A 72 5.89 21.95 7.36
CA TRP A 72 5.97 21.60 5.95
C TRP A 72 7.04 20.55 5.67
N CYS A 73 8.20 20.65 6.29
CA CYS A 73 9.24 19.61 6.19
C CYS A 73 8.74 18.29 6.76
N GLY A 74 8.12 18.29 7.93
CA GLY A 74 7.59 17.09 8.57
C GLY A 74 6.42 16.43 7.84
N SER A 75 5.64 17.22 7.08
CA SER A 75 4.52 16.72 6.29
C SER A 75 4.91 16.09 4.94
N LEU A 76 6.09 16.44 4.43
CA LEU A 76 6.53 16.10 3.06
C LEU A 76 6.44 14.61 2.77
N PHE A 77 7.10 13.78 3.57
CA PHE A 77 7.13 12.33 3.34
C PHE A 77 5.80 11.65 3.73
N PRO A 78 5.21 11.87 4.92
CA PRO A 78 4.01 11.14 5.33
C PRO A 78 2.81 11.37 4.42
N LEU A 79 2.53 12.63 4.06
CA LEU A 79 1.39 12.96 3.20
C LEU A 79 1.60 12.48 1.76
N THR A 80 2.84 12.61 1.26
CA THR A 80 3.17 12.10 -0.08
C THR A 80 3.05 10.59 -0.14
N LEU A 81 3.50 9.88 0.88
CA LEU A 81 3.37 8.42 0.97
C LEU A 81 1.90 8.00 1.04
N ALA A 82 1.09 8.66 1.88
CA ALA A 82 -0.33 8.37 1.98
C ALA A 82 -1.05 8.59 0.64
N MET A 83 -0.75 9.69 -0.06
CA MET A 83 -1.31 9.98 -1.38
C MET A 83 -0.84 8.98 -2.44
N PHE A 84 0.44 8.59 -2.44
CA PHE A 84 0.97 7.57 -3.34
C PHE A 84 0.26 6.22 -3.14
N LEU A 85 0.12 5.76 -1.91
CA LEU A 85 -0.54 4.49 -1.61
C LEU A 85 -2.03 4.54 -1.92
N TRP A 86 -2.69 5.69 -1.74
CA TRP A 86 -4.07 5.89 -2.15
C TRP A 86 -4.25 5.82 -3.67
N GLU A 87 -3.35 6.44 -4.44
CA GLU A 87 -3.38 6.34 -5.91
C GLU A 87 -3.08 4.92 -6.41
N LEU A 88 -2.30 4.17 -5.64
CA LEU A 88 -1.97 2.77 -5.95
C LEU A 88 -3.16 1.82 -5.74
N ASP A 89 -4.19 2.21 -4.97
CA ASP A 89 -5.38 1.38 -4.73
C ASP A 89 -6.39 1.47 -5.88
N PRO A 90 -6.54 0.44 -6.73
CA PRO A 90 -7.50 0.44 -7.82
C PRO A 90 -8.95 0.32 -7.33
N PHE A 91 -9.18 -0.20 -6.13
CA PHE A 91 -10.51 -0.44 -5.58
C PHE A 91 -11.13 0.81 -4.96
N VAL A 92 -10.32 1.81 -4.71
CA VAL A 92 -10.69 3.14 -4.18
C VAL A 92 -11.75 3.06 -3.09
N ASN A 93 -11.41 2.33 -2.03
CA ASN A 93 -12.31 2.15 -0.89
C ASN A 93 -12.47 3.42 -0.04
N ILE A 94 -11.65 4.45 -0.30
CA ILE A 94 -11.58 5.66 0.50
C ILE A 94 -11.52 6.87 -0.44
N SER A 95 -12.38 7.87 -0.21
CA SER A 95 -12.29 9.16 -0.88
C SER A 95 -11.20 10.03 -0.27
N ILE A 96 -10.74 11.05 -1.00
CA ILE A 96 -9.74 12.00 -0.47
C ILE A 96 -10.26 12.74 0.77
N PHE A 97 -11.56 13.03 0.82
CA PHE A 97 -12.18 13.69 1.98
C PHE A 97 -12.20 12.78 3.21
N GLU A 98 -12.44 11.48 3.02
CA GLU A 98 -12.32 10.49 4.09
C GLU A 98 -10.86 10.38 4.58
N MET A 99 -9.87 10.43 3.68
CA MET A 99 -8.45 10.46 4.06
C MET A 99 -8.13 11.70 4.91
N MET A 100 -8.58 12.87 4.49
CA MET A 100 -8.38 14.11 5.28
C MET A 100 -9.03 13.99 6.66
N GLY A 101 -10.27 13.52 6.73
CA GLY A 101 -10.98 13.29 7.99
C GLY A 101 -10.27 12.28 8.89
N LEU A 102 -9.72 11.21 8.31
CA LEU A 102 -8.96 10.19 9.04
C LEU A 102 -7.63 10.71 9.57
N ALA A 103 -6.91 11.48 8.78
CA ALA A 103 -5.67 12.12 9.22
C ALA A 103 -5.93 13.09 10.39
N LEU A 104 -6.99 13.90 10.29
CA LEU A 104 -7.42 14.78 11.38
C LEU A 104 -7.84 13.99 12.62
N LEU A 105 -8.65 12.95 12.47
CA LEU A 105 -9.08 12.10 13.58
C LEU A 105 -7.88 11.47 14.29
N SER A 106 -6.95 10.91 13.53
CA SER A 106 -5.73 10.30 14.08
C SER A 106 -4.87 11.34 14.81
N GLY A 107 -4.75 12.54 14.26
CA GLY A 107 -4.07 13.64 14.89
C GLY A 107 -4.72 14.10 16.20
N VAL A 108 -6.04 14.24 16.22
CA VAL A 108 -6.79 14.57 17.45
C VAL A 108 -6.61 13.50 18.51
N VAL A 109 -6.68 12.21 18.13
CA VAL A 109 -6.41 11.10 19.05
C VAL A 109 -4.99 11.16 19.60
N CYS A 110 -4.00 11.53 18.78
CA CYS A 110 -2.63 11.76 19.21
C CYS A 110 -2.54 12.87 20.28
N VAL A 111 -3.17 14.01 20.05
CA VAL A 111 -3.15 15.14 20.98
C VAL A 111 -3.83 14.80 22.30
N LEU A 112 -5.00 14.15 22.25
CA LEU A 112 -5.79 13.86 23.45
C LEU A 112 -5.21 12.73 24.31
N PHE A 113 -4.63 11.72 23.69
CA PHE A 113 -4.23 10.48 24.36
C PHE A 113 -2.74 10.16 24.22
N GLY A 114 -2.07 10.73 23.22
CA GLY A 114 -0.66 10.50 22.94
C GLY A 114 0.28 11.31 23.81
N THR A 115 -0.03 12.59 24.05
CA THR A 115 0.82 13.54 24.78
C THR A 115 0.67 13.51 26.31
N PRO A 116 -0.54 13.28 26.89
CA PRO A 116 -0.74 13.46 28.34
C PRO A 116 -0.20 12.31 29.21
N VAL A 117 0.15 11.17 28.62
CA VAL A 117 0.70 10.07 29.41
C VAL A 117 2.15 10.38 29.71
N ASP A 118 2.35 11.06 30.83
CA ASP A 118 3.64 11.46 31.33
C ASP A 118 4.59 10.25 31.41
N ASN A 119 5.75 10.36 30.77
CA ASN A 119 6.83 9.38 30.83
C ASN A 119 7.42 9.24 32.26
N SER A 120 6.99 10.09 33.22
CA SER A 120 7.39 10.03 34.61
C SER A 120 7.03 8.73 35.33
N ILE A 121 5.95 8.05 34.88
CA ILE A 121 5.51 6.78 35.48
C ILE A 121 6.40 5.61 35.04
N ILE A 122 7.01 5.69 33.84
CA ILE A 122 7.87 4.64 33.28
C ILE A 122 9.19 5.27 32.88
N SER A 123 10.08 5.45 33.86
CA SER A 123 11.42 5.97 33.64
C SER A 123 12.41 4.89 33.18
N GLY A 124 13.44 5.26 32.39
CA GLY A 124 14.54 4.42 32.02
C GLY A 124 14.38 3.66 30.71
N TYR A 125 14.91 2.44 30.66
CA TYR A 125 15.01 1.59 29.43
C TYR A 125 13.66 1.27 28.77
N PHE A 126 12.54 1.32 29.52
CA PHE A 126 11.21 0.98 29.00
C PHE A 126 10.45 2.16 28.43
N ALA A 127 10.87 3.40 28.65
CA ALA A 127 10.17 4.58 28.14
C ALA A 127 10.01 4.59 26.60
N PRO A 128 11.03 4.26 25.77
CA PRO A 128 10.88 4.18 24.31
C PRO A 128 9.92 3.08 23.88
N VAL A 129 9.95 1.91 24.58
CA VAL A 129 9.04 0.80 24.31
C VAL A 129 7.59 1.19 24.61
N TRP A 130 7.37 1.86 25.75
CA TRP A 130 6.04 2.30 26.15
C TRP A 130 5.46 3.31 25.16
N GLY A 131 6.26 4.29 24.73
CA GLY A 131 5.82 5.26 23.70
C GLY A 131 5.31 4.57 22.45
N TYR A 132 6.07 3.61 21.92
CA TYR A 132 5.67 2.86 20.73
C TYR A 132 4.41 2.00 20.97
N VAL A 133 4.29 1.32 22.11
CA VAL A 133 3.08 0.52 22.43
C VAL A 133 1.86 1.41 22.42
N LYS A 134 1.93 2.54 23.12
CA LYS A 134 0.86 3.52 23.21
C LYS A 134 0.46 4.02 21.82
N ASP A 135 1.40 4.47 21.02
CA ASP A 135 1.15 5.02 19.68
C ASP A 135 0.56 3.97 18.74
N SER A 136 1.09 2.75 18.78
CA SER A 136 0.56 1.63 17.99
C SER A 136 -0.86 1.24 18.39
N VAL A 137 -1.16 1.22 19.68
CA VAL A 137 -2.51 0.91 20.19
C VAL A 137 -3.49 1.99 19.77
N LEU A 138 -3.13 3.26 19.84
CA LEU A 138 -3.98 4.37 19.42
C LEU A 138 -4.26 4.32 17.91
N MET A 139 -3.23 4.13 17.08
CA MET A 139 -3.41 4.02 15.63
C MET A 139 -4.23 2.79 15.23
N LEU A 140 -3.99 1.62 15.85
CA LEU A 140 -4.81 0.44 15.65
C LEU A 140 -6.25 0.65 16.09
N GLY A 141 -6.48 1.36 17.20
CA GLY A 141 -7.79 1.74 17.68
C GLY A 141 -8.55 2.57 16.66
N VAL A 142 -7.91 3.58 16.06
CA VAL A 142 -8.50 4.40 15.00
C VAL A 142 -8.82 3.54 13.76
N LEU A 143 -7.90 2.66 13.34
CA LEU A 143 -8.13 1.75 12.22
C LEU A 143 -9.33 0.83 12.45
N ILE A 144 -9.41 0.19 13.62
CA ILE A 144 -10.51 -0.70 13.99
C ILE A 144 -11.83 0.08 14.03
N LEU A 145 -11.84 1.24 14.69
CA LEU A 145 -13.02 2.11 14.78
C LEU A 145 -13.58 2.42 13.39
N VAL A 146 -12.72 2.84 12.47
CA VAL A 146 -13.10 3.17 11.10
C VAL A 146 -13.66 1.94 10.36
N LEU A 147 -12.99 0.80 10.44
CA LEU A 147 -13.44 -0.42 9.76
C LEU A 147 -14.76 -0.96 10.30
N VAL A 148 -14.98 -0.83 11.62
CA VAL A 148 -16.23 -1.25 12.27
C VAL A 148 -17.37 -0.29 11.93
N CYS A 149 -17.16 1.02 12.10
CA CYS A 149 -18.18 2.05 11.87
C CYS A 149 -18.60 2.13 10.40
N THR A 150 -17.63 2.07 9.47
CA THR A 150 -17.91 2.17 8.04
C THR A 150 -18.33 0.84 7.41
N ARG A 151 -18.17 -0.27 8.12
CA ARG A 151 -18.39 -1.65 7.62
C ARG A 151 -17.70 -1.93 6.28
N LYS A 152 -16.63 -1.20 5.98
CA LYS A 152 -15.90 -1.32 4.71
C LYS A 152 -15.24 -2.68 4.60
N ARG A 153 -15.24 -3.19 3.38
CA ARG A 153 -14.46 -4.36 2.99
C ARG A 153 -13.10 -3.86 2.53
N MET A 154 -12.03 -4.38 3.08
CA MET A 154 -10.68 -3.90 2.83
C MET A 154 -9.84 -4.95 2.10
N TYR A 155 -9.09 -4.50 1.09
CA TYR A 155 -8.02 -5.24 0.44
C TYR A 155 -6.66 -4.67 0.87
N GLY A 156 -5.58 -5.36 0.51
CA GLY A 156 -4.24 -4.98 0.93
C GLY A 156 -3.85 -3.54 0.57
N LEU A 157 -4.11 -3.10 -0.65
CA LEU A 157 -3.78 -1.72 -1.09
C LEU A 157 -4.60 -0.67 -0.34
N GLY A 158 -5.90 -0.91 -0.13
CA GLY A 158 -6.73 -0.04 0.69
C GLY A 158 -6.26 0.00 2.15
N GLY A 159 -5.78 -1.14 2.69
CA GLY A 159 -5.15 -1.20 3.99
C GLY A 159 -3.88 -0.35 4.09
N LEU A 160 -2.98 -0.45 3.10
CA LEU A 160 -1.79 0.38 3.00
C LEU A 160 -2.13 1.88 3.01
N ALA A 161 -3.11 2.29 2.20
CA ALA A 161 -3.54 3.68 2.12
C ALA A 161 -4.14 4.19 3.44
N LEU A 162 -4.99 3.38 4.09
CA LEU A 162 -5.55 3.70 5.41
C LEU A 162 -4.46 3.83 6.46
N GLY A 163 -3.56 2.84 6.55
CA GLY A 163 -2.47 2.85 7.52
C GLY A 163 -1.54 4.04 7.34
N ALA A 164 -1.15 4.35 6.10
CA ALA A 164 -0.34 5.52 5.81
C ALA A 164 -1.03 6.84 6.18
N THR A 165 -2.35 6.94 5.93
CA THR A 165 -3.13 8.14 6.26
C THR A 165 -3.24 8.34 7.78
N ILE A 166 -3.53 7.27 8.52
CA ILE A 166 -3.60 7.31 9.99
C ILE A 166 -2.22 7.67 10.55
N GLY A 167 -1.15 7.00 10.09
CA GLY A 167 0.20 7.28 10.52
C GLY A 167 0.67 8.69 10.15
N ALA A 168 0.28 9.21 8.98
CA ALA A 168 0.61 10.57 8.57
C ALA A 168 -0.07 11.61 9.46
N GLY A 169 -1.36 11.44 9.77
CA GLY A 169 -2.09 12.32 10.68
C GLY A 169 -1.47 12.31 12.08
N TYR A 170 -1.16 11.12 12.60
CA TYR A 170 -0.52 10.95 13.90
C TYR A 170 0.85 11.66 13.93
N ALA A 171 1.71 11.44 12.94
CA ALA A 171 3.03 12.05 12.82
C ALA A 171 2.96 13.58 12.76
N LEU A 172 2.05 14.14 11.96
CA LEU A 172 1.88 15.59 11.82
C LEU A 172 1.55 16.26 13.15
N PHE A 173 0.61 15.69 13.90
CA PHE A 173 0.21 16.24 15.17
C PHE A 173 1.25 16.03 16.28
N THR A 174 1.97 14.89 16.25
CA THR A 174 3.13 14.69 17.15
C THR A 174 4.19 15.77 16.93
N MET A 175 4.51 16.06 15.65
CA MET A 175 5.47 17.11 15.31
C MET A 175 4.97 18.51 15.70
N LEU A 176 3.69 18.79 15.47
CA LEU A 176 3.09 20.05 15.88
C LEU A 176 3.17 20.24 17.40
N MET A 177 2.86 19.21 18.16
CA MET A 177 2.96 19.27 19.63
C MET A 177 4.41 19.44 20.09
N ALA A 178 5.36 18.71 19.50
CA ALA A 178 6.77 18.87 19.79
C ALA A 178 7.23 20.32 19.54
N SER A 179 6.85 20.93 18.42
CA SER A 179 7.21 22.32 18.11
C SER A 179 6.64 23.35 19.12
N ILE A 180 5.50 23.05 19.74
CA ILE A 180 4.89 23.91 20.75
C ILE A 180 5.57 23.72 22.11
N VAL A 181 5.88 22.49 22.48
CA VAL A 181 6.49 22.14 23.76
C VAL A 181 7.97 22.59 23.82
N ASP A 182 8.70 22.38 22.71
CA ASP A 182 10.13 22.70 22.62
C ASP A 182 10.42 24.22 22.45
N THR A 183 9.37 25.04 22.42
CA THR A 183 9.49 26.51 22.40
C THR A 183 8.96 27.13 23.72
N PRO A 184 9.72 27.06 24.80
CA PRO A 184 9.27 27.63 26.09
C PRO A 184 9.04 29.12 26.00
N ILE A 185 8.13 29.61 26.82
CA ILE A 185 7.92 31.03 27.01
C ILE A 185 8.96 31.51 28.02
N VAL A 186 9.79 32.48 27.63
CA VAL A 186 10.81 33.09 28.48
C VAL A 186 10.49 34.54 28.70
N GLU A 187 10.84 35.05 29.89
CA GLU A 187 10.75 36.48 30.19
C GLU A 187 11.91 37.21 29.51
N THR A 188 11.58 38.23 28.74
CA THR A 188 12.54 39.13 28.10
C THR A 188 12.36 40.54 28.63
N PRO A 189 13.36 41.45 28.50
CA PRO A 189 13.22 42.81 28.91
C PRO A 189 12.02 43.57 28.28
N THR A 190 11.51 43.05 27.18
CA THR A 190 10.37 43.62 26.43
C THR A 190 9.05 42.90 26.69
N GLY A 191 9.03 41.92 27.60
CA GLY A 191 7.86 41.12 27.94
C GLY A 191 8.06 39.58 27.73
N LEU A 192 6.96 38.84 27.71
CA LEU A 192 7.00 37.41 27.47
C LEU A 192 7.26 37.13 25.98
N ALA A 193 8.30 36.39 25.68
CA ALA A 193 8.61 35.92 24.31
C ALA A 193 8.87 34.39 24.29
N ARG A 194 8.71 33.78 23.14
CA ARG A 194 9.09 32.37 22.97
C ARG A 194 10.56 32.26 22.62
N ASP A 195 11.25 31.32 23.27
CA ASP A 195 12.64 31.01 22.95
C ASP A 195 12.67 30.01 21.79
N PHE A 196 13.20 30.45 20.65
CA PHE A 196 13.32 29.65 19.43
C PHE A 196 14.68 28.98 19.22
N SER A 197 15.64 29.18 20.15
CA SER A 197 16.92 28.47 20.09
C SER A 197 16.74 26.97 20.16
N GLY A 198 15.75 26.48 20.93
CA GLY A 198 15.37 25.07 20.99
C GLY A 198 14.73 24.53 19.69
N LEU A 199 14.04 25.39 18.92
CA LEU A 199 13.35 24.96 17.71
C LEU A 199 14.32 24.54 16.59
N THR A 200 15.45 25.21 16.44
CA THR A 200 16.49 24.80 15.48
C THR A 200 17.07 23.46 15.82
N ASN A 201 17.26 23.17 17.11
CA ASN A 201 17.69 21.86 17.58
C ASN A 201 16.60 20.81 17.38
N ALA A 202 15.33 21.13 17.62
CA ALA A 202 14.18 20.26 17.39
C ALA A 202 14.02 19.92 15.89
N ILE A 203 14.19 20.90 15.00
CA ILE A 203 14.18 20.68 13.53
C ILE A 203 15.30 19.70 13.14
N SER A 204 16.52 19.91 13.64
CA SER A 204 17.65 19.02 13.36
C SER A 204 17.42 17.60 13.88
N ALA A 205 16.91 17.47 15.10
CA ALA A 205 16.59 16.18 15.70
C ALA A 205 15.41 15.47 15.02
N SER A 206 14.52 16.20 14.36
CA SER A 206 13.39 15.64 13.64
C SER A 206 13.71 15.18 12.20
N VAL A 207 14.86 15.58 11.65
CA VAL A 207 15.29 15.12 10.31
C VAL A 207 15.30 13.59 10.20
N PRO A 208 15.80 12.82 11.16
CA PRO A 208 15.68 11.34 11.13
C PRO A 208 14.23 10.85 11.16
N MET A 209 13.35 11.55 11.88
CA MET A 209 11.92 11.21 11.97
C MET A 209 11.14 11.47 10.67
N LEU A 210 11.65 12.34 9.79
CA LEU A 210 11.07 12.57 8.46
C LEU A 210 10.99 11.26 7.66
N PHE A 211 11.99 10.39 7.82
CA PHE A 211 12.12 9.14 7.07
C PHE A 211 11.54 7.94 7.79
N GLY A 212 11.53 7.95 9.13
CA GLY A 212 11.08 6.84 9.97
C GLY A 212 9.79 7.13 10.73
N ASN A 213 8.85 7.90 10.15
CA ASN A 213 7.64 8.29 10.86
C ASN A 213 6.55 7.19 10.87
N HIS A 214 5.51 7.43 11.65
CA HIS A 214 4.40 6.52 11.86
C HIS A 214 3.72 6.02 10.57
N ALA A 215 3.75 6.80 9.47
CA ALA A 215 3.19 6.38 8.19
C ALA A 215 3.97 5.23 7.57
N LEU A 216 5.31 5.24 7.65
CA LEU A 216 6.16 4.18 7.12
C LEU A 216 5.93 2.84 7.83
N TRP A 217 5.71 2.89 9.15
CA TRP A 217 5.54 1.70 9.99
C TRP A 217 4.13 1.13 9.95
N PHE A 218 3.15 2.01 10.03
CA PHE A 218 1.77 1.59 10.19
C PHE A 218 1.12 1.17 8.86
N ALA A 219 1.59 1.70 7.72
CA ALA A 219 1.10 1.29 6.41
C ALA A 219 1.29 -0.22 6.14
N PRO A 220 2.48 -0.83 6.33
CA PRO A 220 2.66 -2.27 6.15
C PRO A 220 1.77 -3.12 7.07
N VAL A 221 1.57 -2.71 8.33
CA VAL A 221 0.70 -3.41 9.29
C VAL A 221 -0.74 -3.44 8.78
N ALA A 222 -1.29 -2.27 8.45
CA ALA A 222 -2.65 -2.17 7.92
C ALA A 222 -2.80 -2.83 6.53
N GLY A 223 -1.75 -2.78 5.70
CA GLY A 223 -1.68 -3.50 4.43
C GLY A 223 -1.74 -5.02 4.61
N ALA A 224 -0.96 -5.57 5.54
CA ALA A 224 -0.99 -7.00 5.86
C ALA A 224 -2.37 -7.44 6.41
N LEU A 225 -3.00 -6.60 7.23
CA LEU A 225 -4.37 -6.83 7.70
C LEU A 225 -5.35 -6.86 6.52
N GLY A 226 -5.26 -5.92 5.59
CA GLY A 226 -6.05 -5.88 4.36
C GLY A 226 -5.84 -7.08 3.46
N LEU A 227 -4.60 -7.58 3.34
CA LEU A 227 -4.28 -8.83 2.63
C LEU A 227 -5.03 -10.02 3.25
N ARG A 228 -5.09 -10.07 4.58
CA ARG A 228 -5.77 -11.16 5.29
C ARG A 228 -7.29 -11.05 5.21
N MET A 229 -7.82 -9.83 5.27
CA MET A 229 -9.26 -9.57 5.12
C MET A 229 -9.77 -9.92 3.72
N SER A 230 -8.99 -9.67 2.68
CA SER A 230 -9.31 -10.05 1.28
C SER A 230 -10.74 -9.66 0.85
N GLY A 231 -11.20 -8.49 1.26
CA GLY A 231 -12.56 -8.00 0.98
C GLY A 231 -13.63 -8.50 1.95
N GLU A 232 -13.26 -9.19 3.02
CA GLU A 232 -14.17 -9.53 4.12
C GLU A 232 -14.30 -8.35 5.11
N LYS A 233 -15.26 -8.45 6.02
CA LYS A 233 -15.37 -7.53 7.16
C LYS A 233 -14.32 -7.88 8.20
N ILE A 234 -13.90 -6.87 8.99
CA ILE A 234 -12.94 -7.06 10.06
C ILE A 234 -13.42 -8.10 11.08
N ASN A 235 -12.49 -9.00 11.43
CA ASN A 235 -12.69 -10.02 12.47
C ASN A 235 -11.40 -10.15 13.28
N ILE A 236 -11.50 -10.46 14.58
CA ILE A 236 -10.32 -10.63 15.45
C ILE A 236 -9.33 -11.68 14.93
N ARG A 237 -9.80 -12.70 14.23
CA ARG A 237 -8.95 -13.74 13.60
C ARG A 237 -7.98 -13.18 12.56
N HIS A 238 -8.26 -12.01 11.98
CA HIS A 238 -7.37 -11.39 11.01
C HIS A 238 -6.08 -10.86 11.65
N PHE A 239 -6.13 -10.50 12.94
CA PHE A 239 -4.97 -10.06 13.72
C PHE A 239 -4.03 -11.22 14.10
N ALA A 240 -4.52 -12.46 14.06
CA ALA A 240 -3.69 -13.65 14.32
C ALA A 240 -2.81 -14.08 13.11
N ASP A 241 -2.79 -13.29 12.02
CA ASP A 241 -1.89 -13.54 10.88
C ASP A 241 -0.45 -13.24 11.29
N VAL A 242 0.44 -14.21 11.05
CA VAL A 242 1.87 -14.12 11.39
C VAL A 242 2.52 -12.88 10.76
N ARG A 243 2.11 -12.48 9.56
CA ARG A 243 2.64 -11.28 8.88
C ARG A 243 2.30 -10.00 9.64
N VAL A 244 1.07 -9.89 10.13
CA VAL A 244 0.61 -8.74 10.94
C VAL A 244 1.41 -8.69 12.23
N ILE A 245 1.55 -9.82 12.93
CA ILE A 245 2.31 -9.92 14.19
C ILE A 245 3.79 -9.55 13.97
N LEU A 246 4.43 -10.12 12.94
CA LEU A 246 5.83 -9.83 12.63
C LEU A 246 6.07 -8.35 12.30
N LEU A 247 5.16 -7.71 11.56
CA LEU A 247 5.27 -6.29 11.24
C LEU A 247 5.06 -5.40 12.46
N ILE A 248 4.17 -5.76 13.38
CA ILE A 248 4.02 -5.06 14.67
C ILE A 248 5.30 -5.19 15.49
N LEU A 249 5.86 -6.40 15.61
CA LEU A 249 7.10 -6.63 16.35
C LEU A 249 8.30 -5.91 15.70
N LEU A 250 8.35 -5.88 14.36
CA LEU A 250 9.36 -5.13 13.64
C LEU A 250 9.27 -3.64 13.97
N GLY A 251 8.08 -3.05 13.89
CA GLY A 251 7.84 -1.66 14.26
C GLY A 251 8.25 -1.35 15.71
N PHE A 252 8.07 -2.30 16.63
CA PHE A 252 8.59 -2.21 17.99
C PHE A 252 10.11 -2.07 18.03
N ALA A 253 10.81 -3.00 17.35
CA ALA A 253 12.26 -3.02 17.33
C ALA A 253 12.82 -1.71 16.74
N GLU A 254 12.19 -1.23 15.69
CA GLU A 254 12.59 -0.04 14.97
C GLU A 254 12.35 1.24 15.78
N ASN A 255 11.18 1.38 16.40
CA ASN A 255 10.91 2.53 17.28
C ASN A 255 11.84 2.55 18.49
N TYR A 256 12.14 1.37 19.06
CA TYR A 256 13.11 1.26 20.14
C TYR A 256 14.50 1.74 19.71
N LEU A 257 14.97 1.31 18.52
CA LEU A 257 16.27 1.74 17.99
C LEU A 257 16.31 3.25 17.72
N MET A 258 15.21 3.82 17.19
CA MET A 258 15.13 5.26 16.90
C MET A 258 15.20 6.12 18.16
N ASN A 259 14.50 5.73 19.22
CA ASN A 259 14.32 6.56 20.40
C ASN A 259 15.27 6.21 21.55
N SER A 260 16.07 5.14 21.43
CA SER A 260 17.02 4.79 22.49
C SER A 260 18.26 5.68 22.42
N ALA A 261 18.56 6.34 23.55
CA ALA A 261 19.77 7.15 23.71
C ALA A 261 21.06 6.31 23.69
N LYS A 262 20.96 5.01 23.94
CA LYS A 262 22.09 4.07 23.94
C LYS A 262 21.81 2.96 22.96
N SER A 263 22.84 2.58 22.20
CA SER A 263 22.73 1.42 21.30
C SER A 263 22.42 0.16 22.09
N PRO A 264 21.47 -0.68 21.63
CA PRO A 264 21.19 -1.96 22.23
C PRO A 264 22.45 -2.83 22.14
N PHE A 265 22.68 -3.63 23.16
CA PHE A 265 23.83 -4.58 23.26
C PHE A 265 25.22 -3.92 23.21
N GLY A 266 25.33 -2.60 23.45
CA GLY A 266 26.63 -1.91 23.49
C GLY A 266 27.26 -1.71 22.10
N TRP A 267 26.51 -1.81 21.03
CA TRP A 267 26.99 -1.60 19.65
C TRP A 267 27.22 -0.13 19.36
N THR A 268 28.40 0.37 19.67
CA THR A 268 28.78 1.79 19.55
C THR A 268 28.70 2.32 18.11
N PHE A 269 28.88 1.44 17.10
CA PHE A 269 28.79 1.85 15.70
C PHE A 269 27.38 2.32 15.29
N LEU A 270 26.32 1.90 15.99
CA LEU A 270 24.96 2.33 15.71
C LEU A 270 24.70 3.79 16.05
N ASN A 271 25.48 4.33 16.98
CA ASN A 271 25.41 5.74 17.38
C ASN A 271 26.54 6.57 16.72
N ALA A 272 27.20 6.06 15.69
CA ALA A 272 28.18 6.82 14.95
C ALA A 272 27.48 7.81 14.02
N ASP A 273 27.95 9.08 14.06
CA ASP A 273 27.44 10.13 13.18
C ASP A 273 27.80 9.88 11.73
N LEU A 274 26.79 9.89 10.86
CA LEU A 274 27.00 9.67 9.42
C LEU A 274 27.41 10.93 8.67
N ILE A 275 27.05 12.10 9.20
CA ILE A 275 27.31 13.39 8.58
C ILE A 275 27.93 14.32 9.60
N ALA A 276 29.24 14.39 9.60
CA ALA A 276 29.99 15.38 10.40
C ALA A 276 29.80 16.84 9.93
N LEU A 277 28.93 17.09 8.95
CA LEU A 277 28.71 18.39 8.29
C LEU A 277 27.80 19.33 9.06
N THR A 278 26.97 18.82 9.95
CA THR A 278 26.15 19.63 10.84
C THR A 278 26.62 19.42 12.27
N ARG A 279 26.91 20.51 12.98
CA ARG A 279 27.25 20.50 14.42
C ARG A 279 26.18 19.91 15.34
N THR A 280 25.28 19.12 14.78
CA THR A 280 24.18 18.44 15.45
C THR A 280 24.26 16.96 15.11
N ASP A 281 24.25 16.09 16.11
CA ASP A 281 24.20 14.61 16.04
C ASP A 281 22.92 14.09 15.37
N ALA A 282 22.56 14.69 14.21
CA ALA A 282 21.22 14.59 13.67
C ALA A 282 20.94 13.26 12.97
N ILE A 283 21.95 12.61 12.38
CA ILE A 283 21.76 11.36 11.65
C ILE A 283 22.81 10.34 12.07
N GLU A 284 22.38 9.35 12.84
CA GLU A 284 23.18 8.21 13.23
C GLU A 284 22.96 7.01 12.28
N VAL A 285 23.91 6.07 12.28
CA VAL A 285 23.84 4.84 11.47
C VAL A 285 22.54 4.07 11.72
N LYS A 286 22.05 4.03 12.97
CA LYS A 286 20.79 3.36 13.33
C LYS A 286 19.59 3.92 12.54
N HIS A 287 19.53 5.23 12.31
CA HIS A 287 18.42 5.87 11.56
C HIS A 287 18.36 5.36 10.11
N VAL A 288 19.53 5.21 9.46
CA VAL A 288 19.60 4.71 8.08
C VAL A 288 19.21 3.22 8.01
N ILE A 289 19.66 2.41 8.97
CA ILE A 289 19.32 0.98 9.05
C ILE A 289 17.80 0.82 9.23
N VAL A 290 17.22 1.57 10.16
CA VAL A 290 15.80 1.56 10.47
C VAL A 290 14.99 1.96 9.23
N LEU A 291 15.37 3.06 8.55
CA LEU A 291 14.74 3.48 7.30
C LEU A 291 14.81 2.38 6.23
N ALA A 292 15.98 1.75 6.04
CA ALA A 292 16.16 0.71 5.05
C ALA A 292 15.26 -0.51 5.31
N ILE A 293 15.14 -0.93 6.56
CA ILE A 293 14.29 -2.05 6.98
C ILE A 293 12.82 -1.69 6.77
N GLY A 294 12.38 -0.52 7.22
CA GLY A 294 10.99 -0.05 7.03
C GLY A 294 10.60 0.07 5.56
N MET A 295 11.49 0.63 4.73
CA MET A 295 11.27 0.69 3.28
C MET A 295 11.21 -0.70 2.65
N ALA A 296 12.05 -1.63 3.07
CA ALA A 296 12.02 -3.01 2.58
C ALA A 296 10.70 -3.71 2.96
N ALA A 297 10.23 -3.53 4.20
CA ALA A 297 8.94 -4.04 4.68
C ALA A 297 7.77 -3.44 3.88
N LEU A 298 7.79 -2.13 3.65
CA LEU A 298 6.78 -1.42 2.85
C LEU A 298 6.76 -1.93 1.39
N ILE A 299 7.92 -1.98 0.73
CA ILE A 299 8.03 -2.46 -0.66
C ILE A 299 7.54 -3.89 -0.78
N ARG A 300 7.93 -4.78 0.15
CA ARG A 300 7.47 -6.16 0.17
C ARG A 300 5.94 -6.23 0.32
N THR A 301 5.38 -5.45 1.23
CA THR A 301 3.93 -5.43 1.46
C THR A 301 3.19 -4.87 0.25
N ILE A 302 3.68 -3.80 -0.37
CA ILE A 302 3.13 -3.26 -1.63
C ILE A 302 3.09 -4.34 -2.72
N ARG A 303 4.20 -5.08 -2.93
CA ARG A 303 4.25 -6.16 -3.93
C ARG A 303 3.17 -7.23 -3.68
N LEU A 304 2.99 -7.65 -2.44
CA LEU A 304 1.96 -8.62 -2.08
C LEU A 304 0.55 -8.07 -2.31
N CYS A 305 0.32 -6.81 -1.96
CA CYS A 305 -0.97 -6.14 -2.15
C CYS A 305 -1.31 -5.93 -3.64
N VAL A 306 -0.32 -5.56 -4.45
CA VAL A 306 -0.49 -5.45 -5.92
C VAL A 306 -0.81 -6.81 -6.53
N THR A 307 -0.11 -7.86 -6.11
CA THR A 307 -0.40 -9.23 -6.57
C THR A 307 -1.83 -9.62 -6.20
N GLN A 308 -2.29 -9.34 -4.98
CA GLN A 308 -3.68 -9.55 -4.59
C GLN A 308 -4.65 -8.77 -5.48
N ALA A 309 -4.39 -7.48 -5.73
CA ALA A 309 -5.25 -6.64 -6.56
C ALA A 309 -5.38 -7.18 -7.99
N LEU A 310 -4.27 -7.63 -8.58
CA LEU A 310 -4.26 -8.22 -9.92
C LEU A 310 -5.03 -9.55 -9.95
N THR A 311 -4.90 -10.40 -8.94
CA THR A 311 -5.65 -11.66 -8.85
C THR A 311 -7.15 -11.42 -8.68
N VAL A 312 -7.55 -10.48 -7.81
CA VAL A 312 -8.96 -10.07 -7.64
C VAL A 312 -9.51 -9.47 -8.93
N GLY A 313 -8.72 -8.62 -9.60
CA GLY A 313 -9.10 -7.97 -10.86
C GLY A 313 -9.24 -8.95 -12.04
N SER A 314 -8.51 -10.06 -12.03
CA SER A 314 -8.65 -11.12 -13.02
C SER A 314 -9.87 -12.02 -12.79
N GLY A 315 -10.58 -11.85 -11.67
CA GLY A 315 -11.71 -12.70 -11.28
C GLY A 315 -11.30 -13.98 -10.55
N ALA A 316 -10.00 -14.14 -10.26
CA ALA A 316 -9.52 -15.26 -9.45
C ALA A 316 -9.97 -15.09 -7.99
N VAL A 317 -10.51 -16.14 -7.40
CA VAL A 317 -10.99 -16.12 -6.01
C VAL A 317 -9.81 -16.02 -5.06
N VAL A 318 -9.71 -14.89 -4.37
CA VAL A 318 -8.68 -14.66 -3.33
C VAL A 318 -9.07 -15.44 -2.07
N GLY A 319 -8.24 -16.39 -1.68
CA GLY A 319 -8.43 -17.08 -0.40
C GLY A 319 -8.33 -18.61 -0.43
N ARG A 320 -8.44 -19.22 -1.60
CA ARG A 320 -7.92 -20.60 -1.85
C ARG A 320 -6.56 -20.46 -2.56
N LYS A 321 -5.56 -21.32 -2.24
CA LYS A 321 -4.40 -21.53 -3.12
C LYS A 321 -4.93 -21.46 -4.54
N ALA A 322 -4.53 -20.45 -5.32
CA ALA A 322 -5.06 -20.27 -6.67
C ALA A 322 -4.88 -21.61 -7.41
N ARG A 323 -5.96 -22.34 -7.52
CA ARG A 323 -5.93 -23.58 -8.31
C ARG A 323 -5.77 -23.10 -9.74
N THR A 324 -4.67 -23.46 -10.34
CA THR A 324 -4.40 -23.17 -11.74
C THR A 324 -4.53 -24.47 -12.52
N GLY A 325 -5.31 -24.44 -13.56
CA GLY A 325 -5.30 -25.49 -14.59
C GLY A 325 -4.28 -25.10 -15.65
N ARG A 326 -3.48 -26.06 -16.09
CA ARG A 326 -2.48 -25.85 -17.15
C ARG A 326 -2.78 -26.75 -18.33
N LEU A 327 -2.74 -26.15 -19.50
CA LEU A 327 -2.79 -26.87 -20.78
C LEU A 327 -1.49 -26.59 -21.53
N ILE A 328 -0.82 -27.62 -21.99
CA ILE A 328 0.35 -27.47 -22.86
C ILE A 328 -0.07 -27.79 -24.30
N GLY A 329 0.24 -26.88 -25.21
CA GLY A 329 0.08 -27.15 -26.63
C GLY A 329 1.06 -28.23 -27.09
N ILE A 330 0.54 -29.37 -27.53
CA ILE A 330 1.34 -30.45 -28.10
C ILE A 330 1.67 -30.13 -29.55
N SER A 331 0.69 -29.59 -30.27
CA SER A 331 0.82 -29.24 -31.69
C SER A 331 -0.07 -28.06 -32.06
N GLY A 332 0.16 -27.45 -33.22
CA GLY A 332 -0.63 -26.33 -33.74
C GLY A 332 -0.14 -24.97 -33.30
N THR A 333 -1.06 -24.03 -33.23
CA THR A 333 -0.78 -22.58 -32.94
C THR A 333 -0.02 -22.37 -31.63
N TYR A 334 -0.25 -23.22 -30.64
CA TYR A 334 0.34 -23.11 -29.30
C TYR A 334 1.33 -24.25 -28.99
N ALA A 335 1.93 -24.88 -29.98
CA ALA A 335 2.94 -25.93 -29.77
C ALA A 335 4.03 -25.44 -28.78
N ASN A 336 4.30 -26.26 -27.76
CA ASN A 336 5.28 -25.99 -26.68
C ASN A 336 4.98 -24.74 -25.83
N ARG A 337 3.76 -24.20 -25.87
CA ARG A 337 3.34 -23.07 -25.01
C ARG A 337 2.37 -23.54 -23.95
N VAL A 338 2.48 -22.94 -22.76
CA VAL A 338 1.60 -23.21 -21.62
C VAL A 338 0.47 -22.19 -21.60
N VAL A 339 -0.76 -22.69 -21.59
CA VAL A 339 -1.97 -21.89 -21.33
C VAL A 339 -2.39 -22.13 -19.88
N THR A 340 -2.42 -21.11 -19.08
CA THR A 340 -2.80 -21.20 -17.67
C THR A 340 -4.22 -20.64 -17.48
N LEU A 341 -5.09 -21.45 -16.89
CA LEU A 341 -6.43 -21.07 -16.46
C LEU A 341 -6.43 -20.83 -14.96
N PHE A 342 -7.15 -19.80 -14.52
CA PHE A 342 -7.35 -19.49 -13.11
C PHE A 342 -8.76 -19.88 -12.67
N ASP A 343 -8.92 -20.25 -11.41
CA ASP A 343 -10.21 -20.69 -10.86
C ASP A 343 -11.31 -19.62 -11.08
N GLY A 344 -12.43 -20.02 -11.65
CA GLY A 344 -13.52 -19.13 -12.06
C GLY A 344 -13.31 -18.38 -13.38
N GLN A 345 -12.17 -18.56 -14.07
CA GLN A 345 -11.92 -17.93 -15.36
C GLN A 345 -12.62 -18.70 -16.50
N GLU A 346 -13.31 -17.95 -17.36
CA GLU A 346 -13.84 -18.43 -18.63
C GLU A 346 -12.92 -18.00 -19.77
N LEU A 347 -12.32 -18.96 -20.48
CA LEU A 347 -11.48 -18.73 -21.63
C LEU A 347 -12.17 -19.27 -22.89
N ARG A 348 -12.61 -18.38 -23.75
CA ARG A 348 -13.14 -18.77 -25.08
C ARG A 348 -12.00 -19.14 -26.01
N VAL A 349 -12.15 -20.21 -26.71
CA VAL A 349 -11.17 -20.71 -27.68
C VAL A 349 -11.78 -20.67 -29.07
N GLY A 350 -11.06 -20.15 -30.05
CA GLY A 350 -11.56 -20.06 -31.42
C GLY A 350 -10.63 -19.28 -32.35
N ARG A 351 -11.07 -19.03 -33.58
CA ARG A 351 -10.33 -18.31 -34.60
C ARG A 351 -10.45 -16.78 -34.45
N GLU A 352 -11.45 -16.32 -33.72
CA GLU A 352 -11.67 -14.89 -33.47
C GLU A 352 -10.63 -14.34 -32.49
N THR A 353 -10.22 -13.09 -32.72
CA THR A 353 -9.30 -12.37 -31.83
C THR A 353 -10.09 -11.47 -30.87
N GLY A 354 -9.83 -11.58 -29.56
CA GLY A 354 -10.53 -10.76 -28.57
C GLY A 354 -9.96 -10.86 -27.17
N LYS A 355 -10.41 -9.99 -26.27
CA LYS A 355 -10.10 -10.09 -24.84
C LYS A 355 -10.69 -11.39 -24.28
N HIS A 356 -9.90 -12.15 -23.54
CA HIS A 356 -10.26 -13.46 -22.97
C HIS A 356 -10.53 -14.55 -24.03
N MET A 357 -9.87 -14.45 -25.17
CA MET A 357 -9.90 -15.49 -26.19
C MET A 357 -8.50 -16.10 -26.38
N LEU A 358 -8.46 -17.42 -26.49
CA LEU A 358 -7.33 -18.17 -27.00
C LEU A 358 -7.51 -18.32 -28.50
N THR A 359 -6.77 -17.52 -29.27
CA THR A 359 -6.91 -17.50 -30.73
C THR A 359 -6.11 -18.64 -31.36
N LEU A 360 -6.79 -19.54 -32.08
CA LEU A 360 -6.19 -20.65 -32.84
C LEU A 360 -6.30 -20.36 -34.34
N HIS A 361 -5.21 -20.56 -35.05
CA HIS A 361 -5.16 -20.33 -36.52
C HIS A 361 -5.30 -21.61 -37.35
N GLY A 362 -5.61 -22.72 -36.69
CA GLY A 362 -5.77 -24.01 -37.38
C GLY A 362 -6.98 -24.06 -38.33
N GLU A 363 -6.81 -24.67 -39.48
CA GLU A 363 -7.92 -24.97 -40.37
C GLU A 363 -8.96 -25.85 -39.64
N GLY A 364 -10.24 -25.48 -39.77
CA GLY A 364 -11.33 -26.18 -39.08
C GLY A 364 -11.72 -25.66 -37.70
N VAL A 365 -11.03 -24.64 -37.18
CA VAL A 365 -11.42 -23.96 -35.93
C VAL A 365 -12.52 -22.96 -36.22
N SER A 366 -13.65 -23.05 -35.51
CA SER A 366 -14.76 -22.08 -35.59
C SER A 366 -14.38 -20.75 -34.98
N ARG A 367 -15.10 -19.64 -35.30
CA ARG A 367 -14.87 -18.31 -34.75
C ARG A 367 -14.83 -18.32 -33.23
N VAL A 368 -15.88 -18.87 -32.60
CA VAL A 368 -15.92 -19.28 -31.20
C VAL A 368 -16.16 -20.76 -31.21
N HIS A 369 -15.21 -21.59 -30.75
CA HIS A 369 -15.22 -23.03 -30.91
C HIS A 369 -15.63 -23.74 -29.64
N CYS A 370 -14.93 -23.48 -28.55
CA CYS A 370 -15.23 -24.04 -27.24
C CYS A 370 -14.94 -23.05 -26.12
N LEU A 371 -15.42 -23.41 -24.95
CA LEU A 371 -15.19 -22.66 -23.69
C LEU A 371 -14.41 -23.56 -22.74
N LEU A 372 -13.33 -23.03 -22.19
CA LEU A 372 -12.56 -23.65 -21.10
C LEU A 372 -12.85 -22.89 -19.81
N THR A 373 -13.20 -23.61 -18.76
CA THR A 373 -13.46 -23.04 -17.44
C THR A 373 -12.73 -23.86 -16.39
N LEU A 374 -12.09 -23.22 -15.43
CA LEU A 374 -11.57 -23.90 -14.25
C LEU A 374 -12.56 -23.74 -13.10
N ARG A 375 -13.12 -24.83 -12.60
CA ARG A 375 -14.02 -24.85 -11.44
C ARG A 375 -13.52 -25.87 -10.42
N GLU A 376 -13.33 -25.42 -9.21
CA GLU A 376 -12.91 -26.25 -8.06
C GLU A 376 -11.61 -27.06 -8.31
N GLY A 377 -10.76 -26.56 -9.22
CA GLY A 377 -9.49 -27.20 -9.58
C GLY A 377 -9.59 -28.22 -10.73
N SER A 378 -10.78 -28.40 -11.31
CA SER A 378 -10.99 -29.23 -12.51
C SER A 378 -11.21 -28.31 -13.71
N ILE A 379 -10.53 -28.61 -14.83
CA ILE A 379 -10.77 -27.90 -16.08
C ILE A 379 -12.01 -28.53 -16.72
N ILE A 380 -12.94 -27.70 -17.12
CA ILE A 380 -14.17 -28.08 -17.79
C ILE A 380 -14.10 -27.52 -19.21
N VAL A 381 -14.36 -28.35 -20.18
CA VAL A 381 -14.50 -27.96 -21.59
C VAL A 381 -15.94 -28.08 -22.02
N ARG A 382 -16.43 -27.08 -22.79
CA ARG A 382 -17.75 -27.11 -23.44
C ARG A 382 -17.56 -26.74 -24.91
N ASP A 383 -17.98 -27.60 -25.80
CA ASP A 383 -18.07 -27.28 -27.23
C ASP A 383 -19.26 -26.33 -27.46
N LEU A 384 -19.06 -25.24 -28.19
CA LEU A 384 -20.07 -24.22 -28.42
C LEU A 384 -20.73 -24.33 -29.81
N GLY A 385 -21.09 -25.55 -30.19
CA GLY A 385 -21.68 -25.82 -31.52
C GLY A 385 -20.67 -25.69 -32.65
N SER A 386 -19.44 -26.10 -32.42
CA SER A 386 -18.40 -25.98 -33.42
C SER A 386 -18.61 -26.88 -34.63
N SER A 387 -18.21 -26.42 -35.84
CA SER A 387 -18.43 -27.15 -37.09
C SER A 387 -17.70 -28.50 -37.10
N ASN A 388 -16.46 -28.54 -36.64
CA ASN A 388 -15.64 -29.77 -36.66
C ASN A 388 -15.53 -30.51 -35.32
N GLY A 389 -16.12 -29.91 -34.28
CA GLY A 389 -16.18 -30.49 -32.94
C GLY A 389 -14.90 -30.38 -32.14
N THR A 390 -15.07 -30.49 -30.84
CA THR A 390 -13.99 -30.60 -29.83
C THR A 390 -13.85 -32.08 -29.45
N TRP A 391 -12.63 -32.55 -29.32
CA TRP A 391 -12.33 -33.96 -29.10
C TRP A 391 -11.49 -34.16 -27.86
N LEU A 392 -11.87 -35.10 -27.02
CA LEU A 392 -11.15 -35.47 -25.79
C LEU A 392 -10.67 -36.91 -25.93
N ASN A 393 -9.36 -37.14 -25.88
CA ASN A 393 -8.74 -38.46 -26.04
C ASN A 393 -9.24 -39.19 -27.27
N GLY A 394 -9.47 -38.50 -28.39
CA GLY A 394 -9.97 -39.04 -29.64
C GLY A 394 -11.49 -39.26 -29.72
N LYS A 395 -12.24 -38.96 -28.64
CA LYS A 395 -13.70 -39.02 -28.63
C LYS A 395 -14.30 -37.62 -28.78
N ARG A 396 -15.25 -37.46 -29.71
CA ARG A 396 -15.95 -36.19 -29.93
C ARG A 396 -16.83 -35.86 -28.73
N LEU A 397 -16.74 -34.60 -28.22
CA LEU A 397 -17.60 -34.11 -27.16
C LEU A 397 -19.01 -33.78 -27.67
N THR A 398 -19.98 -33.93 -26.79
CA THR A 398 -21.35 -33.50 -27.06
C THR A 398 -21.38 -31.96 -27.00
N SER A 399 -21.98 -31.32 -28.01
CA SER A 399 -22.12 -29.87 -28.06
C SER A 399 -22.95 -29.37 -26.90
N GLU A 400 -22.59 -28.17 -26.35
CA GLU A 400 -23.24 -27.46 -25.26
C GLU A 400 -23.24 -28.20 -23.90
N GLN A 401 -22.48 -29.33 -23.79
CA GLN A 401 -22.35 -30.08 -22.55
C GLN A 401 -21.02 -29.79 -21.85
N ASP A 402 -21.06 -29.54 -20.52
CA ASP A 402 -19.87 -29.42 -19.70
C ASP A 402 -19.20 -30.77 -19.50
N THR A 403 -17.95 -30.90 -19.94
CA THR A 403 -17.15 -32.11 -19.80
C THR A 403 -15.91 -31.82 -18.96
N PRO A 404 -15.75 -32.44 -17.78
CA PRO A 404 -14.56 -32.31 -16.99
C PRO A 404 -13.39 -33.05 -17.68
N ILE A 405 -12.20 -32.39 -17.64
CA ILE A 405 -10.96 -32.98 -18.19
C ILE A 405 -9.93 -33.08 -17.07
N SER A 406 -9.18 -34.16 -17.10
CA SER A 406 -8.23 -34.54 -16.07
C SER A 406 -6.79 -34.41 -16.55
N LYS A 407 -5.84 -34.41 -15.60
CA LYS A 407 -4.42 -34.43 -15.91
C LYS A 407 -4.05 -35.62 -16.80
N GLY A 408 -3.30 -35.32 -17.88
CA GLY A 408 -2.91 -36.30 -18.91
C GLY A 408 -3.90 -36.43 -20.07
N ASP A 409 -5.09 -35.83 -19.96
CA ASP A 409 -6.05 -35.83 -21.08
C ASP A 409 -5.56 -34.94 -22.23
N VAL A 410 -5.85 -35.39 -23.45
CA VAL A 410 -5.51 -34.67 -24.68
C VAL A 410 -6.76 -34.11 -25.33
N LEU A 411 -6.81 -32.79 -25.41
CA LEU A 411 -7.89 -32.03 -26.04
C LEU A 411 -7.46 -31.62 -27.46
N ALA A 412 -8.26 -32.00 -28.48
CA ALA A 412 -8.08 -31.51 -29.84
C ALA A 412 -9.24 -30.60 -30.25
N ILE A 413 -8.96 -29.45 -30.88
CA ILE A 413 -9.92 -28.41 -31.15
C ILE A 413 -10.03 -28.15 -32.66
N GLY A 414 -11.15 -28.55 -33.25
CA GLY A 414 -11.49 -28.34 -34.66
C GLY A 414 -10.61 -29.08 -35.67
N SER A 415 -9.41 -29.43 -35.30
CA SER A 415 -8.44 -30.14 -36.14
C SER A 415 -7.54 -31.04 -35.30
N PRO A 416 -7.13 -32.21 -35.82
CA PRO A 416 -6.12 -33.06 -35.17
C PRO A 416 -4.75 -32.36 -34.97
N LYS A 417 -4.52 -31.22 -35.64
CA LYS A 417 -3.29 -30.43 -35.53
C LYS A 417 -3.27 -29.49 -34.30
N GLU A 418 -4.44 -29.06 -33.80
CA GLU A 418 -4.55 -28.19 -32.63
C GLU A 418 -4.80 -29.02 -31.36
N ARG A 419 -3.72 -29.46 -30.70
CA ARG A 419 -3.79 -30.35 -29.53
C ARG A 419 -3.19 -29.73 -28.30
N PHE A 420 -3.84 -29.98 -27.16
CA PHE A 420 -3.42 -29.56 -25.84
C PHE A 420 -3.46 -30.73 -24.87
N GLU A 421 -2.46 -30.86 -24.02
CA GLU A 421 -2.42 -31.79 -22.89
C GLU A 421 -2.67 -31.07 -21.58
N VAL A 422 -3.48 -31.68 -20.71
CA VAL A 422 -3.77 -31.16 -19.36
C VAL A 422 -2.65 -31.57 -18.40
N GLN A 423 -2.09 -30.62 -17.67
CA GLN A 423 -1.04 -30.85 -16.68
C GLN A 423 -1.51 -30.73 -15.23
#